data_ab5891832cb46420d80b0a2b6da7093d
#
_entry.id   ab5891832cb46420d80b0a2b6da7093d
#
_cell.length_a   1.000
_cell.length_b   1.000
_cell.length_c   1.000
_cell.angle_alpha   90.00
_cell.angle_beta   90.00
_cell.angle_gamma   90.00
#
_symmetry.space_group_name_H-M   'P 1'
#
loop_
_entity.id
_entity.type
_entity.pdbx_description
1 polymer ?
#
loop_
_entity_poly.entity_id
_entity_poly.type
_entity_poly.pdbx_seq_one_letter_code
_entity_poly.pdbx_strand_id
1 'polypeptide(L)'
;MKYLLLLGLLLLCGCSTVTESATTVPETTEDKITQQYANVTISRLLRIIDGDTFACDIDSHTPIAGKNISIRLRGINTPELRDKAPELRKSAYEEKERLERLLTSATVIELRDLGRDKYFRILASVYIDGEPLLPKLNQQYLK
;
A
#
# COMPACT_ATOMS: atom_id res chain seq x y z
N MET A 1 1.53 82.80 -36.54
CA MET A 1 1.25 82.44 -37.92
C MET A 1 0.83 81.00 -37.91
N LYS A 2 -0.50 80.73 -37.95
CA LYS A 2 -1.18 80.20 -39.14
C LYS A 2 -0.68 78.74 -39.43
N TYR A 3 -1.42 77.70 -39.49
CA TYR A 3 -2.81 77.33 -39.88
C TYR A 3 -3.02 75.89 -39.27
N LEU A 4 -4.09 75.47 -38.63
CA LEU A 4 -5.45 75.23 -39.11
C LEU A 4 -5.57 73.97 -40.03
N LEU A 5 -6.51 73.15 -39.59
CA LEU A 5 -7.27 72.14 -40.41
C LEU A 5 -6.62 70.74 -40.51
N LEU A 6 -7.33 69.67 -40.44
CA LEU A 6 -8.74 69.27 -40.52
C LEU A 6 -8.88 67.84 -40.09
N LEU A 7 -9.79 67.55 -39.22
CA LEU A 7 -10.92 66.63 -39.40
C LEU A 7 -10.64 65.32 -40.18
N GLY A 8 -10.74 64.19 -39.46
CA GLY A 8 -10.81 62.89 -40.07
C GLY A 8 -11.42 61.91 -39.06
N LEU A 9 -12.71 62.00 -38.87
CA LEU A 9 -13.56 61.04 -38.17
C LEU A 9 -13.66 59.81 -39.04
N LEU A 10 -13.01 58.66 -38.61
CA LEU A 10 -13.33 57.37 -39.19
C LEU A 10 -13.63 56.40 -38.06
N LEU A 11 -14.93 56.23 -37.82
CA LEU A 11 -15.50 55.12 -37.05
C LEU A 11 -15.22 53.82 -37.84
N LEU A 12 -14.25 53.02 -37.38
CA LEU A 12 -14.19 51.61 -37.73
C LEU A 12 -14.55 50.81 -36.52
N CYS A 13 -15.78 50.35 -36.52
CA CYS A 13 -16.31 49.32 -35.67
C CYS A 13 -15.52 48.02 -35.95
N GLY A 14 -14.41 47.83 -35.22
CA GLY A 14 -13.67 46.56 -35.21
C GLY A 14 -14.33 45.63 -34.23
N CYS A 15 -15.15 44.73 -34.75
CA CYS A 15 -15.66 43.60 -34.04
C CYS A 15 -14.46 42.71 -33.64
N SER A 16 -13.96 42.85 -32.41
CA SER A 16 -12.97 41.95 -31.85
C SER A 16 -13.66 40.64 -31.57
N THR A 17 -13.47 39.70 -32.47
CA THR A 17 -13.75 38.28 -32.18
C THR A 17 -12.87 37.87 -31.04
N VAL A 18 -13.44 37.70 -29.86
CA VAL A 18 -12.84 37.04 -28.73
C VAL A 18 -12.62 35.58 -29.17
N THR A 19 -11.42 35.27 -29.58
CA THR A 19 -10.98 33.89 -29.72
C THR A 19 -10.89 33.34 -28.30
N GLU A 20 -11.92 32.63 -27.91
CA GLU A 20 -11.94 31.81 -26.72
C GLU A 20 -10.85 30.74 -26.88
N SER A 21 -9.67 31.04 -26.34
CA SER A 21 -8.63 30.05 -26.17
C SER A 21 -9.17 28.98 -25.23
N ALA A 22 -9.61 27.86 -25.77
CA ALA A 22 -9.86 26.69 -25.02
C ALA A 22 -8.59 26.37 -24.21
N THR A 23 -8.61 26.77 -22.95
CA THR A 23 -7.64 26.31 -21.96
C THR A 23 -7.87 24.81 -21.85
N THR A 24 -7.10 24.04 -22.60
CA THR A 24 -6.97 22.62 -22.40
C THR A 24 -6.38 22.46 -21.00
N VAL A 25 -7.26 22.22 -20.04
CA VAL A 25 -6.84 21.72 -18.73
C VAL A 25 -6.04 20.45 -19.04
N PRO A 26 -4.76 20.36 -18.69
CA PRO A 26 -4.05 19.11 -18.83
C PRO A 26 -4.82 18.11 -18.00
N GLU A 27 -5.32 17.08 -18.65
CA GLU A 27 -5.85 15.87 -18.03
C GLU A 27 -4.77 15.40 -17.06
N THR A 28 -4.97 15.72 -15.79
CA THR A 28 -4.09 15.29 -14.72
C THR A 28 -4.21 13.79 -14.73
N THR A 29 -3.27 13.14 -15.40
CA THR A 29 -2.97 11.73 -15.15
C THR A 29 -2.92 11.62 -13.63
N GLU A 30 -3.93 10.99 -13.04
CA GLU A 30 -3.87 10.60 -11.64
C GLU A 30 -2.65 9.67 -11.53
N ASP A 31 -1.49 10.25 -11.31
CA ASP A 31 -0.38 9.56 -10.73
C ASP A 31 -0.93 8.97 -9.44
N LYS A 32 -1.25 7.67 -9.49
CA LYS A 32 -1.44 6.88 -8.28
C LYS A 32 -0.17 7.10 -7.48
N ILE A 33 -0.24 8.08 -6.57
CA ILE A 33 0.79 8.29 -5.57
C ILE A 33 0.81 6.98 -4.81
N THR A 34 1.66 6.06 -5.25
CA THR A 34 1.96 4.84 -4.51
C THR A 34 2.72 5.34 -3.29
N GLN A 35 1.99 5.66 -2.23
CA GLN A 35 2.57 6.11 -0.98
C GLN A 35 3.45 4.96 -0.47
N GLN A 36 4.74 5.06 -0.73
CA GLN A 36 5.72 4.09 -0.29
C GLN A 36 6.06 4.40 1.17
N TYR A 37 5.55 3.58 2.06
CA TYR A 37 5.92 3.65 3.47
C TYR A 37 7.32 3.09 3.68
N ALA A 38 8.05 3.66 4.63
CA ALA A 38 9.37 3.13 5.02
C ALA A 38 9.26 1.70 5.56
N ASN A 39 10.32 0.91 5.36
CA ASN A 39 10.41 -0.42 5.96
C ASN A 39 10.42 -0.32 7.48
N VAL A 40 9.83 -1.30 8.14
CA VAL A 40 9.67 -1.31 9.59
C VAL A 40 10.10 -2.65 10.16
N THR A 41 10.95 -2.63 11.20
CA THR A 41 11.29 -3.82 11.97
C THR A 41 10.32 -3.97 13.14
N ILE A 42 9.80 -5.17 13.34
CA ILE A 42 8.97 -5.44 14.53
C ILE A 42 9.87 -5.54 15.77
N SER A 43 9.35 -5.07 16.90
CA SER A 43 10.05 -5.16 18.18
C SER A 43 9.74 -6.44 18.94
N ARG A 44 8.55 -6.99 18.73
CA ARG A 44 8.10 -8.22 19.39
C ARG A 44 7.03 -8.94 18.57
N LEU A 45 7.22 -10.23 18.32
CA LEU A 45 6.16 -11.12 17.85
C LEU A 45 5.26 -11.48 19.02
N LEU A 46 3.94 -11.31 18.87
CA LEU A 46 2.98 -11.59 19.95
C LEU A 46 2.29 -12.94 19.78
N ARG A 47 1.71 -13.18 18.62
CA ARG A 47 0.99 -14.43 18.31
C ARG A 47 0.76 -14.59 16.81
N ILE A 48 0.64 -15.82 16.38
CA ILE A 48 0.16 -16.17 15.05
C ILE A 48 -1.36 -16.30 15.09
N ILE A 49 -2.05 -15.62 14.18
CA ILE A 49 -3.51 -15.64 14.07
C ILE A 49 -3.92 -16.76 13.12
N ASP A 50 -3.47 -16.70 11.87
CA ASP A 50 -3.70 -17.68 10.80
C ASP A 50 -2.40 -17.98 10.05
N GLY A 51 -2.43 -18.83 9.04
CA GLY A 51 -1.27 -19.17 8.23
C GLY A 51 -0.67 -18.01 7.43
N ASP A 52 -1.36 -16.87 7.37
CA ASP A 52 -0.95 -15.66 6.65
C ASP A 52 -1.11 -14.36 7.46
N THR A 53 -1.41 -14.49 8.76
CA THR A 53 -1.67 -13.32 9.62
C THR A 53 -1.08 -13.53 11.00
N PHE A 54 -0.33 -12.53 11.49
CA PHE A 54 0.22 -12.52 12.85
C PHE A 54 0.06 -11.16 13.52
N ALA A 55 0.22 -11.10 14.85
CA ALA A 55 0.22 -9.87 15.61
C ALA A 55 1.60 -9.59 16.20
N CYS A 56 2.01 -8.32 16.17
CA CYS A 56 3.30 -7.87 16.67
C CYS A 56 3.23 -6.47 17.29
N ASP A 57 4.33 -6.07 17.92
CA ASP A 57 4.61 -4.72 18.35
C ASP A 57 5.66 -4.07 17.43
N ILE A 58 5.52 -2.75 17.23
CA ILE A 58 6.43 -1.90 16.46
C ILE A 58 6.76 -0.68 17.32
N ASP A 59 7.94 -0.66 17.93
CA ASP A 59 8.30 0.37 18.91
C ASP A 59 8.63 1.74 18.28
N SER A 60 8.89 1.78 16.98
CA SER A 60 9.10 3.03 16.24
C SER A 60 7.81 3.87 16.08
N HIS A 61 6.65 3.35 16.48
CA HIS A 61 5.36 4.01 16.41
C HIS A 61 4.81 4.32 17.81
N THR A 62 3.85 5.25 17.87
CA THR A 62 3.12 5.51 19.11
C THR A 62 2.39 4.24 19.57
N PRO A 63 2.16 4.04 20.89
CA PRO A 63 1.53 2.82 21.40
C PRO A 63 0.18 2.48 20.74
N ILE A 64 -0.64 3.46 20.42
CA ILE A 64 -1.93 3.24 19.74
C ILE A 64 -1.77 2.72 18.31
N ALA A 65 -0.64 3.03 17.65
CA ALA A 65 -0.38 2.65 16.27
C ALA A 65 0.68 1.55 16.14
N GLY A 66 1.40 1.21 17.23
CA GLY A 66 2.52 0.28 17.22
C GLY A 66 2.38 -0.93 18.14
N LYS A 67 1.33 -1.03 18.94
CA LYS A 67 1.12 -2.19 19.83
C LYS A 67 -0.01 -3.08 19.36
N ASN A 68 0.23 -4.41 19.45
CA ASN A 68 -0.72 -5.46 19.06
C ASN A 68 -1.29 -5.26 17.64
N ILE A 69 -0.43 -4.94 16.70
CA ILE A 69 -0.80 -4.68 15.32
C ILE A 69 -0.91 -5.99 14.54
N SER A 70 -2.01 -6.16 13.82
CA SER A 70 -2.20 -7.32 12.94
C SER A 70 -1.57 -7.07 11.57
N ILE A 71 -0.67 -7.96 11.20
CA ILE A 71 0.03 -7.97 9.91
C ILE A 71 -0.52 -9.10 9.05
N ARG A 72 -0.97 -8.75 7.85
CA ARG A 72 -1.39 -9.69 6.81
C ARG A 72 -0.24 -9.84 5.80
N LEU A 73 0.19 -11.05 5.54
CA LEU A 73 1.21 -11.32 4.53
C LEU A 73 0.70 -11.01 3.12
N ARG A 74 1.49 -10.27 2.36
CA ARG A 74 1.21 -10.00 0.95
C ARG A 74 1.54 -11.22 0.10
N GLY A 75 0.69 -11.51 -0.89
CA GLY A 75 0.97 -12.54 -1.89
C GLY A 75 0.62 -13.97 -1.50
N ILE A 76 0.05 -14.20 -0.31
CA ILE A 76 -0.43 -15.52 0.11
C ILE A 76 -1.86 -15.44 0.65
N ASN A 77 -2.60 -16.51 0.47
CA ASN A 77 -3.93 -16.69 1.06
C ASN A 77 -4.03 -18.14 1.53
N THR A 78 -4.18 -18.33 2.82
CA THR A 78 -4.29 -19.65 3.45
C THR A 78 -5.75 -19.98 3.80
N PRO A 79 -6.10 -21.26 3.95
CA PRO A 79 -7.41 -21.63 4.47
C PRO A 79 -7.63 -21.07 5.88
N GLU A 80 -8.89 -20.82 6.22
CA GLU A 80 -9.25 -20.32 7.55
C GLU A 80 -9.32 -21.44 8.59
N LEU A 81 -8.88 -21.18 9.82
CA LEU A 81 -8.95 -22.13 10.93
C LEU A 81 -10.39 -22.57 11.27
N ARG A 82 -11.39 -21.76 10.88
CA ARG A 82 -12.82 -22.03 11.11
C ARG A 82 -13.54 -22.59 9.89
N ASP A 83 -12.81 -23.01 8.86
CA ASP A 83 -13.43 -23.61 7.68
C ASP A 83 -14.32 -24.81 8.06
N LYS A 84 -15.41 -25.01 7.32
CA LYS A 84 -16.34 -26.11 7.56
C LYS A 84 -15.77 -27.46 7.14
N ALA A 85 -14.91 -27.48 6.11
CA ALA A 85 -14.29 -28.66 5.60
C ALA A 85 -13.12 -29.10 6.51
N PRO A 86 -13.11 -30.32 7.06
CA PRO A 86 -12.06 -30.80 7.95
C PRO A 86 -10.67 -30.75 7.31
N GLU A 87 -10.57 -31.06 6.03
CA GLU A 87 -9.31 -31.04 5.26
C GLU A 87 -8.72 -29.64 5.21
N LEU A 88 -9.56 -28.62 4.93
CA LEU A 88 -9.14 -27.22 4.88
C LEU A 88 -8.71 -26.74 6.27
N ARG A 89 -9.42 -27.12 7.33
CA ARG A 89 -9.01 -26.81 8.70
C ARG A 89 -7.64 -27.42 9.04
N LYS A 90 -7.41 -28.68 8.67
CA LYS A 90 -6.12 -29.34 8.88
C LYS A 90 -5.00 -28.57 8.18
N SER A 91 -5.21 -28.24 6.90
CA SER A 91 -4.25 -27.42 6.14
C SER A 91 -4.02 -26.05 6.79
N ALA A 92 -5.06 -25.40 7.28
CA ALA A 92 -4.94 -24.11 7.98
C ALA A 92 -4.07 -24.20 9.23
N TYR A 93 -4.18 -25.27 10.02
CA TYR A 93 -3.32 -25.48 11.19
C TYR A 93 -1.87 -25.74 10.78
N GLU A 94 -1.64 -26.54 9.74
CA GLU A 94 -0.30 -26.84 9.22
C GLU A 94 0.41 -25.56 8.73
N GLU A 95 -0.31 -24.69 8.01
CA GLU A 95 0.22 -23.38 7.55
C GLU A 95 0.51 -22.44 8.71
N LYS A 96 -0.39 -22.39 9.68
CA LYS A 96 -0.19 -21.60 10.90
C LYS A 96 1.06 -22.05 11.66
N GLU A 97 1.23 -23.32 11.91
CA GLU A 97 2.42 -23.87 12.57
C GLU A 97 3.70 -23.61 11.78
N ARG A 98 3.62 -23.67 10.45
CA ARG A 98 4.74 -23.33 9.58
C ARG A 98 5.15 -21.87 9.73
N LEU A 99 4.18 -20.96 9.66
CA LEU A 99 4.43 -19.54 9.87
C LEU A 99 5.03 -19.28 11.25
N GLU A 100 4.49 -19.92 12.29
CA GLU A 100 4.98 -19.80 13.65
C GLU A 100 6.44 -20.23 13.77
N ARG A 101 6.79 -21.40 13.26
CA ARG A 101 8.19 -21.88 13.26
C ARG A 101 9.14 -20.90 12.58
N LEU A 102 8.78 -20.39 11.41
CA LEU A 102 9.64 -19.48 10.65
C LEU A 102 9.82 -18.15 11.37
N LEU A 103 8.74 -17.55 11.89
CA LEU A 103 8.83 -16.28 12.58
C LEU A 103 9.50 -16.37 13.96
N THR A 104 9.29 -17.48 14.68
CA THR A 104 9.92 -17.68 16.00
C THR A 104 11.41 -17.98 15.88
N SER A 105 11.85 -18.58 14.79
CA SER A 105 13.29 -18.86 14.55
C SER A 105 14.06 -17.63 14.04
N ALA A 106 13.37 -16.58 13.59
CA ALA A 106 14.00 -15.38 13.06
C ALA A 106 14.56 -14.48 14.16
N THR A 107 15.74 -13.91 13.93
CA THR A 107 16.35 -12.90 14.80
C THR A 107 15.78 -11.53 14.50
N VAL A 108 15.57 -11.21 13.22
CA VAL A 108 15.03 -9.94 12.75
C VAL A 108 13.87 -10.19 11.81
N ILE A 109 12.73 -9.56 12.08
CA ILE A 109 11.55 -9.58 11.20
C ILE A 109 11.31 -8.17 10.70
N GLU A 110 11.39 -7.98 9.39
CA GLU A 110 11.20 -6.69 8.72
C GLU A 110 9.96 -6.72 7.84
N LEU A 111 9.20 -5.64 7.87
CA LEU A 111 8.00 -5.41 7.06
C LEU A 111 8.34 -4.43 5.96
N ARG A 112 8.11 -4.81 4.72
CA ARG A 112 8.32 -3.97 3.53
C ARG A 112 7.03 -3.88 2.71
N ASP A 113 6.99 -2.96 1.77
CA ASP A 113 5.85 -2.73 0.87
C ASP A 113 4.53 -2.58 1.65
N LEU A 114 4.58 -1.75 2.68
CA LEU A 114 3.46 -1.59 3.59
C LEU A 114 2.22 -1.03 2.89
N GLY A 115 1.07 -1.54 3.26
CA GLY A 115 -0.23 -1.08 2.76
C GLY A 115 -1.33 -1.37 3.79
N ARG A 116 -2.57 -1.20 3.37
CA ARG A 116 -3.75 -1.57 4.17
C ARG A 116 -4.64 -2.52 3.37
N ASP A 117 -5.19 -3.50 4.06
CA ASP A 117 -6.25 -4.32 3.48
C ASP A 117 -7.64 -3.73 3.76
N LYS A 118 -8.68 -4.37 3.22
CA LYS A 118 -10.07 -3.95 3.41
C LYS A 118 -10.57 -4.03 4.88
N TYR A 119 -9.82 -4.69 5.76
CA TYR A 119 -10.11 -4.81 7.19
C TYR A 119 -9.20 -3.94 8.05
N PHE A 120 -8.49 -2.99 7.43
CA PHE A 120 -7.53 -2.08 8.09
C PHE A 120 -6.31 -2.76 8.72
N ARG A 121 -6.06 -4.06 8.46
CA ARG A 121 -4.79 -4.69 8.85
C ARG A 121 -3.65 -4.11 8.02
N ILE A 122 -2.45 -4.13 8.55
CA ILE A 122 -1.27 -3.80 7.77
C ILE A 122 -0.98 -4.97 6.81
N LEU A 123 -0.99 -4.69 5.52
CA LEU A 123 -0.57 -5.61 4.47
C LEU A 123 0.92 -5.38 4.21
N ALA A 124 1.74 -6.42 4.32
CA ALA A 124 3.19 -6.29 4.16
C ALA A 124 3.85 -7.48 3.48
N SER A 125 4.94 -7.23 2.77
CA SER A 125 5.95 -8.22 2.39
C SER A 125 6.85 -8.44 3.60
N VAL A 126 6.90 -9.67 4.12
CA VAL A 126 7.65 -10.00 5.34
C VAL A 126 9.00 -10.60 4.97
N TYR A 127 10.04 -10.10 5.63
CA TYR A 127 11.42 -10.58 5.51
C TYR A 127 11.91 -11.07 6.87
N ILE A 128 12.58 -12.20 6.90
CA ILE A 128 13.20 -12.78 8.09
C ILE A 128 14.71 -12.90 7.86
N ASP A 129 15.50 -12.28 8.74
CA ASP A 129 16.96 -12.24 8.65
C ASP A 129 17.47 -11.79 7.27
N GLY A 130 16.76 -10.82 6.65
CA GLY A 130 17.07 -10.25 5.35
C GLY A 130 16.51 -11.01 4.15
N GLU A 131 15.92 -12.18 4.31
CA GLU A 131 15.36 -13.00 3.23
C GLU A 131 13.82 -12.95 3.20
N PRO A 132 13.21 -12.97 2.00
CA PRO A 132 11.76 -12.97 1.89
C PRO A 132 11.14 -14.25 2.49
N LEU A 133 10.11 -14.08 3.31
CA LEU A 133 9.40 -15.17 3.97
C LEU A 133 8.53 -15.99 3.01
N LEU A 134 7.90 -15.34 2.03
CA LEU A 134 6.91 -15.98 1.15
C LEU A 134 7.44 -17.22 0.40
N PRO A 135 8.64 -17.24 -0.20
CA PRO A 135 9.18 -18.45 -0.82
C PRO A 135 9.35 -19.62 0.15
N LYS A 136 9.66 -19.33 1.43
CA LYS A 136 9.84 -20.37 2.46
C LYS A 136 8.51 -21.00 2.88
N LEU A 137 7.43 -20.23 2.85
CA LEU A 137 6.07 -20.74 3.08
C LEU A 137 5.56 -21.58 1.90
N ASN A 138 5.87 -21.19 0.68
CA ASN A 138 5.36 -21.86 -0.54
C ASN A 138 6.16 -23.10 -0.97
N GLN A 139 7.21 -23.50 -0.27
CA GLN A 139 8.08 -24.64 -0.66
C GLN A 139 7.34 -25.96 -0.86
N GLN A 140 6.18 -26.16 -0.25
CA GLN A 140 5.38 -27.37 -0.47
C GLN A 140 4.65 -27.41 -1.81
N TYR A 141 4.48 -26.27 -2.49
CA TYR A 141 3.83 -26.17 -3.80
C TYR A 141 4.84 -26.25 -4.97
N LEU A 142 6.13 -26.33 -4.67
CA LEU A 142 7.22 -26.40 -5.65
C LEU A 142 7.78 -27.84 -5.85
N LYS A 143 7.05 -28.87 -5.41
CA LYS A 143 7.42 -30.28 -5.64
C LYS A 143 6.66 -30.88 -6.82
#